data_36217e9c95c1a469d3056d5b18dffca9
#
_entry.id   36217e9c95c1a469d3056d5b18dffca9
#
_cell.length_a   1.000
_cell.length_b   1.000
_cell.length_c   1.000
_cell.angle_alpha   90.00
_cell.angle_beta   90.00
_cell.angle_gamma   90.00
#
_symmetry.space_group_name_H-M   'P 1'
#
loop_
_entity.id
_entity.type
_entity.pdbx_description
1 polymer ?
#
loop_
_entity_poly.entity_id
_entity_poly.type
_entity_poly.pdbx_seq_one_letter_code
_entity_poly.pdbx_strand_id
1 'polypeptide(L)'
;MFLAAAKVGGIVANNTLRAEFLYDNLAISSNVIQAAHANGCEKLMFFGSSCIYPRLAPQPLREDSMLTGPLEPTNEPYAIAKIAGIKMAEAYRSQYGADFISVMPTNLYGPGDNYHPEYSHVVAALIRRFHEAKVSGAGNVAVWGTGTPRREFLYVDDLADACIHLMKTYSSPELVNIGTGEDITIAEFALMVAAAVGFRGEISFDTSRPDGTPRKLLDISRLARLGWHAQTALEDGIQLAYRAYLADSKWTALLVPDKWRKQAHPRIRTRVSPSWPRRSRND
;
A
#
# COMPACT_ATOMS: atom_id res chain seq x y z
N MET A 1 14.50 -14.24 0.35
CA MET A 1 13.19 -14.05 1.02
C MET A 1 12.64 -12.67 0.68
N PHE A 2 11.32 -12.54 0.47
CA PHE A 2 10.62 -11.24 0.33
C PHE A 2 9.81 -10.96 1.59
N LEU A 3 10.13 -9.88 2.32
CA LEU A 3 9.40 -9.49 3.52
C LEU A 3 8.39 -8.38 3.18
N ALA A 4 7.27 -8.78 2.57
CA ALA A 4 6.18 -7.88 2.22
C ALA A 4 5.11 -7.75 3.33
N ALA A 5 5.20 -8.55 4.40
CA ALA A 5 4.25 -8.51 5.50
C ALA A 5 4.28 -7.15 6.23
N ALA A 6 3.13 -6.55 6.40
CA ALA A 6 2.96 -5.32 7.16
C ALA A 6 1.49 -5.11 7.56
N LYS A 7 1.25 -4.40 8.66
CA LYS A 7 -0.06 -3.81 8.94
C LYS A 7 -0.17 -2.51 8.18
N VAL A 8 -1.08 -2.45 7.20
CA VAL A 8 -1.25 -1.31 6.28
C VAL A 8 -2.68 -0.80 6.29
N GLY A 9 -2.88 0.44 5.85
CA GLY A 9 -4.21 1.03 5.72
C GLY A 9 -4.15 2.47 5.24
N GLY A 10 -5.30 3.04 4.87
CA GLY A 10 -5.44 4.43 4.46
C GLY A 10 -5.16 5.43 5.59
N ILE A 11 -5.30 6.72 5.28
CA ILE A 11 -5.00 7.84 6.20
C ILE A 11 -5.78 7.75 7.51
N VAL A 12 -7.07 7.34 7.47
CA VAL A 12 -7.92 7.21 8.64
C VAL A 12 -7.38 6.12 9.57
N ALA A 13 -7.07 4.92 9.04
CA ALA A 13 -6.54 3.82 9.84
C ALA A 13 -5.21 4.19 10.49
N ASN A 14 -4.27 4.78 9.74
CA ASN A 14 -2.97 5.22 10.25
C ASN A 14 -3.10 6.25 11.37
N ASN A 15 -4.00 7.22 11.21
CA ASN A 15 -4.19 8.28 12.20
C ASN A 15 -4.95 7.83 13.45
N THR A 16 -5.77 6.77 13.35
CA THR A 16 -6.60 6.25 14.45
C THR A 16 -5.89 5.14 15.23
N LEU A 17 -5.21 4.21 14.54
CA LEU A 17 -4.59 3.03 15.13
C LEU A 17 -3.06 3.20 15.25
N ARG A 18 -2.63 4.35 15.76
CA ARG A 18 -1.22 4.77 15.78
C ARG A 18 -0.30 3.79 16.52
N ALA A 19 -0.71 3.33 17.70
CA ALA A 19 0.08 2.42 18.51
C ALA A 19 0.24 1.05 17.85
N GLU A 20 -0.85 0.50 17.31
CA GLU A 20 -0.85 -0.78 16.63
C GLU A 20 -0.04 -0.74 15.33
N PHE A 21 -0.12 0.35 14.55
CA PHE A 21 0.69 0.51 13.34
C PHE A 21 2.18 0.57 13.64
N LEU A 22 2.58 1.21 14.74
CA LEU A 22 3.96 1.21 15.20
C LEU A 22 4.39 -0.18 15.68
N TYR A 23 3.67 -0.71 16.67
CA TYR A 23 4.04 -1.96 17.35
C TYR A 23 4.06 -3.17 16.41
N ASP A 24 2.96 -3.39 15.67
CA ASP A 24 2.83 -4.57 14.82
C ASP A 24 3.89 -4.55 13.71
N ASN A 25 4.15 -3.39 13.07
CA ASN A 25 5.16 -3.30 12.02
C ASN A 25 6.60 -3.41 12.56
N LEU A 26 6.89 -2.88 13.75
CA LEU A 26 8.19 -3.12 14.41
C LEU A 26 8.37 -4.59 14.74
N ALA A 27 7.36 -5.24 15.33
CA ALA A 27 7.42 -6.66 15.68
C ALA A 27 7.61 -7.55 14.45
N ILE A 28 6.86 -7.30 13.36
CA ILE A 28 7.01 -8.03 12.09
C ILE A 28 8.44 -7.86 11.57
N SER A 29 8.92 -6.61 11.45
CA SER A 29 10.24 -6.33 10.87
C SER A 29 11.35 -6.94 11.71
N SER A 30 11.35 -6.70 13.02
CA SER A 30 12.42 -7.16 13.91
C SER A 30 12.48 -8.69 14.00
N ASN A 31 11.34 -9.34 14.18
CA ASN A 31 11.30 -10.79 14.32
C ASN A 31 11.68 -11.51 13.02
N VAL A 32 11.19 -11.03 11.87
CA VAL A 32 11.46 -11.70 10.60
C VAL A 32 12.89 -11.47 10.13
N ILE A 33 13.44 -10.25 10.26
CA ILE A 33 14.84 -9.97 9.89
C ILE A 33 15.79 -10.77 10.78
N GLN A 34 15.55 -10.80 12.11
CA GLN A 34 16.34 -11.60 13.04
C GLN A 34 16.27 -13.09 12.72
N ALA A 35 15.06 -13.62 12.49
CA ALA A 35 14.86 -15.03 12.17
C ALA A 35 15.49 -15.40 10.81
N ALA A 36 15.43 -14.52 9.82
CA ALA A 36 16.08 -14.72 8.53
C ALA A 36 17.59 -14.89 8.68
N HIS A 37 18.23 -14.01 9.44
CA HIS A 37 19.65 -14.09 9.73
C HIS A 37 19.98 -15.37 10.51
N ALA A 38 19.28 -15.66 11.62
CA ALA A 38 19.52 -16.81 12.47
C ALA A 38 19.37 -18.16 11.75
N ASN A 39 18.55 -18.23 10.69
CA ASN A 39 18.33 -19.42 9.88
C ASN A 39 19.08 -19.43 8.56
N GLY A 40 20.09 -18.57 8.37
CA GLY A 40 20.97 -18.59 7.21
C GLY A 40 20.27 -18.17 5.90
N CYS A 41 19.30 -17.26 5.96
CA CYS A 41 18.66 -16.73 4.74
C CYS A 41 19.71 -15.99 3.90
N GLU A 42 20.03 -16.51 2.72
CA GLU A 42 21.07 -15.98 1.83
C GLU A 42 20.78 -14.54 1.40
N LYS A 43 19.52 -14.23 1.08
CA LYS A 43 19.13 -12.89 0.64
C LYS A 43 17.74 -12.54 1.11
N LEU A 44 17.56 -11.31 1.63
CA LEU A 44 16.27 -10.77 2.06
C LEU A 44 16.02 -9.43 1.39
N MET A 45 14.79 -9.22 0.88
CA MET A 45 14.28 -7.92 0.45
C MET A 45 13.26 -7.42 1.47
N PHE A 46 13.55 -6.25 2.07
CA PHE A 46 12.64 -5.53 2.96
C PHE A 46 11.88 -4.45 2.20
N PHE A 47 10.57 -4.40 2.40
CA PHE A 47 9.71 -3.38 1.79
C PHE A 47 9.52 -2.20 2.73
N GLY A 48 10.09 -1.07 2.39
CA GLY A 48 9.77 0.22 2.99
C GLY A 48 8.40 0.74 2.55
N SER A 49 8.23 2.06 2.59
CA SER A 49 7.06 2.79 2.08
C SER A 49 7.47 4.24 1.83
N SER A 50 6.94 4.89 0.81
CA SER A 50 7.24 6.30 0.50
C SER A 50 6.91 7.30 1.62
N CYS A 51 6.23 6.86 2.69
CA CYS A 51 5.99 7.69 3.88
C CYS A 51 7.22 7.88 4.78
N ILE A 52 8.34 7.17 4.54
CA ILE A 52 9.61 7.37 5.26
C ILE A 52 10.29 8.69 4.91
N TYR A 53 9.91 9.29 3.79
CA TYR A 53 10.47 10.57 3.36
C TYR A 53 9.81 11.74 4.10
N PRO A 54 10.58 12.81 4.39
CA PRO A 54 10.02 14.00 5.01
C PRO A 54 8.83 14.56 4.22
N ARG A 55 7.84 15.09 4.96
CA ARG A 55 6.61 15.66 4.37
C ARG A 55 6.89 16.70 3.30
N LEU A 56 7.91 17.54 3.50
CA LEU A 56 8.28 18.67 2.63
C LEU A 56 9.62 18.44 1.92
N ALA A 57 10.04 17.16 1.75
CA ALA A 57 11.24 16.88 0.98
C ALA A 57 11.12 17.38 -0.47
N PRO A 58 12.22 17.82 -1.07
CA PRO A 58 12.23 18.17 -2.49
C PRO A 58 11.73 17.04 -3.38
N GLN A 59 11.03 17.40 -4.45
CA GLN A 59 10.47 16.45 -5.40
C GLN A 59 11.28 16.44 -6.71
N PRO A 60 11.52 15.29 -7.34
CA PRO A 60 11.14 13.95 -6.89
C PRO A 60 11.91 13.49 -5.65
N LEU A 61 11.29 12.60 -4.84
CA LEU A 61 11.83 12.07 -3.58
C LEU A 61 13.03 11.15 -3.85
N ARG A 62 14.20 11.54 -3.40
CA ARG A 62 15.44 10.77 -3.53
C ARG A 62 15.63 9.85 -2.32
N GLU A 63 16.34 8.75 -2.51
CA GLU A 63 16.60 7.77 -1.45
C GLU A 63 17.40 8.37 -0.29
N ASP A 64 18.27 9.34 -0.55
CA ASP A 64 19.05 10.07 0.46
C ASP A 64 18.23 11.09 1.27
N SER A 65 16.98 11.33 0.90
CA SER A 65 16.09 12.22 1.66
C SER A 65 15.53 11.59 2.95
N MET A 66 15.74 10.29 3.18
CA MET A 66 15.29 9.64 4.41
C MET A 66 15.98 10.25 5.65
N LEU A 67 15.20 10.58 6.70
CA LEU A 67 15.67 11.20 7.94
C LEU A 67 16.24 12.62 7.81
N THR A 68 15.96 13.35 6.74
CA THR A 68 16.42 14.74 6.57
C THR A 68 15.44 15.80 7.09
N GLY A 69 14.27 15.39 7.58
CA GLY A 69 13.25 16.31 8.11
C GLY A 69 12.04 15.61 8.72
N PRO A 70 11.05 16.37 9.21
CA PRO A 70 9.85 15.83 9.86
C PRO A 70 9.00 15.00 8.90
N LEU A 71 8.46 13.89 9.41
CA LEU A 71 7.55 13.00 8.70
C LEU A 71 6.12 13.60 8.63
N GLU A 72 5.26 13.00 7.81
CA GLU A 72 3.83 13.33 7.77
C GLU A 72 3.15 12.85 9.08
N PRO A 73 2.59 13.75 9.90
CA PRO A 73 2.08 13.40 11.25
C PRO A 73 1.01 12.31 11.24
N THR A 74 0.19 12.21 10.19
CA THR A 74 -0.93 11.26 10.12
C THR A 74 -0.48 9.80 10.01
N ASN A 75 0.73 9.54 9.50
CA ASN A 75 1.28 8.20 9.33
C ASN A 75 2.69 8.03 9.91
N GLU A 76 3.15 8.97 10.71
CA GLU A 76 4.48 8.96 11.33
C GLU A 76 4.81 7.65 12.07
N PRO A 77 3.92 7.06 12.92
CA PRO A 77 4.23 5.80 13.60
C PRO A 77 4.53 4.64 12.64
N TYR A 78 3.78 4.53 11.55
CA TYR A 78 4.05 3.55 10.50
C TYR A 78 5.38 3.83 9.78
N ALA A 79 5.64 5.09 9.44
CA ALA A 79 6.87 5.50 8.79
C ALA A 79 8.10 5.19 9.65
N ILE A 80 8.06 5.47 10.96
CA ILE A 80 9.12 5.13 11.92
C ILE A 80 9.38 3.62 11.94
N ALA A 81 8.33 2.80 11.98
CA ALA A 81 8.49 1.35 11.96
C ALA A 81 9.17 0.86 10.66
N LYS A 82 8.83 1.46 9.52
CA LYS A 82 9.47 1.15 8.23
C LYS A 82 10.92 1.61 8.17
N ILE A 83 11.24 2.80 8.68
CA ILE A 83 12.62 3.29 8.82
C ILE A 83 13.44 2.35 9.70
N ALA A 84 12.89 1.92 10.83
CA ALA A 84 13.56 0.99 11.74
C ALA A 84 13.90 -0.34 11.03
N GLY A 85 12.98 -0.89 10.22
CA GLY A 85 13.23 -2.10 9.43
C GLY A 85 14.32 -1.93 8.38
N ILE A 86 14.35 -0.79 7.68
CA ILE A 86 15.42 -0.45 6.73
C ILE A 86 16.77 -0.38 7.46
N LYS A 87 16.83 0.35 8.57
CA LYS A 87 18.07 0.48 9.37
C LYS A 87 18.52 -0.86 9.97
N MET A 88 17.58 -1.72 10.33
CA MET A 88 17.90 -3.06 10.78
C MET A 88 18.52 -3.90 9.64
N ALA A 89 17.96 -3.88 8.42
CA ALA A 89 18.56 -4.57 7.27
C ALA A 89 19.96 -4.05 6.95
N GLU A 90 20.17 -2.73 6.98
CA GLU A 90 21.51 -2.11 6.82
C GLU A 90 22.49 -2.57 7.91
N ALA A 91 22.05 -2.62 9.18
CA ALA A 91 22.90 -3.04 10.30
C ALA A 91 23.30 -4.51 10.19
N TYR A 92 22.37 -5.41 9.82
CA TYR A 92 22.69 -6.83 9.60
C TYR A 92 23.67 -7.02 8.44
N ARG A 93 23.52 -6.23 7.37
CA ARG A 93 24.46 -6.23 6.26
C ARG A 93 25.85 -5.78 6.70
N SER A 94 25.94 -4.67 7.43
CA SER A 94 27.20 -4.11 7.90
C SER A 94 27.92 -5.01 8.91
N GLN A 95 27.18 -5.59 9.85
CA GLN A 95 27.77 -6.36 10.95
C GLN A 95 28.09 -7.81 10.57
N TYR A 96 27.21 -8.44 9.78
CA TYR A 96 27.27 -9.87 9.50
C TYR A 96 27.51 -10.21 8.04
N GLY A 97 27.58 -9.22 7.14
CA GLY A 97 27.69 -9.45 5.70
C GLY A 97 26.42 -10.03 5.05
N ALA A 98 25.27 -9.97 5.76
CA ALA A 98 23.99 -10.50 5.25
C ALA A 98 23.56 -9.74 3.99
N ASP A 99 23.16 -10.45 2.91
CA ASP A 99 22.66 -9.81 1.69
C ASP A 99 21.19 -9.37 1.85
N PHE A 100 20.99 -8.44 2.77
CA PHE A 100 19.70 -7.83 3.03
C PHE A 100 19.60 -6.48 2.31
N ILE A 101 18.63 -6.34 1.42
CA ILE A 101 18.37 -5.15 0.61
C ILE A 101 17.04 -4.54 1.00
N SER A 102 16.91 -3.23 0.81
CA SER A 102 15.66 -2.51 1.08
C SER A 102 15.16 -1.80 -0.18
N VAL A 103 13.84 -1.88 -0.41
CA VAL A 103 13.17 -1.22 -1.54
C VAL A 103 12.04 -0.32 -1.08
N MET A 104 11.78 0.72 -1.83
CA MET A 104 10.79 1.74 -1.53
C MET A 104 9.75 1.84 -2.66
N PRO A 105 8.66 1.07 -2.59
CA PRO A 105 7.61 1.18 -3.58
C PRO A 105 6.78 2.46 -3.40
N THR A 106 6.32 3.01 -4.52
CA THR A 106 5.29 4.05 -4.56
C THR A 106 3.90 3.48 -4.21
N ASN A 107 2.81 4.22 -4.47
CA ASN A 107 1.47 3.72 -4.19
C ASN A 107 1.11 2.59 -5.15
N LEU A 108 0.80 1.43 -4.59
CA LEU A 108 0.48 0.23 -5.34
C LEU A 108 -1.02 0.10 -5.57
N TYR A 109 -1.38 -0.55 -6.67
CA TYR A 109 -2.75 -0.92 -6.97
C TYR A 109 -2.79 -2.16 -7.88
N GLY A 110 -3.91 -2.88 -7.87
CA GLY A 110 -4.08 -4.06 -8.73
C GLY A 110 -4.98 -5.14 -8.14
N PRO A 111 -4.91 -6.38 -8.65
CA PRO A 111 -5.63 -7.52 -8.10
C PRO A 111 -5.31 -7.77 -6.64
N GLY A 112 -6.33 -8.14 -5.85
CA GLY A 112 -6.16 -8.45 -4.44
C GLY A 112 -6.11 -7.23 -3.50
N ASP A 113 -6.38 -6.03 -4.01
CA ASP A 113 -6.41 -4.81 -3.18
C ASP A 113 -7.55 -4.85 -2.14
N ASN A 114 -7.45 -3.97 -1.13
CA ASN A 114 -8.44 -3.85 -0.06
C ASN A 114 -9.48 -2.78 -0.41
N TYR A 115 -10.69 -3.20 -0.76
CA TYR A 115 -11.81 -2.32 -1.09
C TYR A 115 -12.69 -1.95 0.12
N HIS A 116 -12.17 -2.02 1.36
CA HIS A 116 -12.94 -1.66 2.56
C HIS A 116 -13.41 -0.19 2.51
N PRO A 117 -14.66 0.13 2.93
CA PRO A 117 -15.23 1.48 2.84
C PRO A 117 -14.39 2.61 3.45
N GLU A 118 -13.73 2.33 4.58
CA GLU A 118 -13.03 3.35 5.39
C GLU A 118 -11.51 3.19 5.39
N TYR A 119 -11.00 1.96 5.17
CA TYR A 119 -9.57 1.65 5.36
C TYR A 119 -8.81 1.38 4.07
N SER A 120 -9.49 1.47 2.90
CA SER A 120 -8.86 1.29 1.61
C SER A 120 -7.97 2.47 1.21
N HIS A 121 -7.00 2.18 0.34
CA HIS A 121 -6.23 3.22 -0.35
C HIS A 121 -7.06 3.87 -1.47
N VAL A 122 -6.58 5.01 -1.98
CA VAL A 122 -7.34 5.87 -2.90
C VAL A 122 -7.79 5.15 -4.17
N VAL A 123 -6.96 4.29 -4.77
CA VAL A 123 -7.32 3.57 -6.01
C VAL A 123 -8.50 2.64 -5.76
N ALA A 124 -8.39 1.76 -4.78
CA ALA A 124 -9.44 0.83 -4.41
C ALA A 124 -10.72 1.55 -3.95
N ALA A 125 -10.57 2.65 -3.17
CA ALA A 125 -11.69 3.47 -2.74
C ALA A 125 -12.47 4.07 -3.93
N LEU A 126 -11.79 4.62 -4.92
CA LEU A 126 -12.43 5.24 -6.08
C LEU A 126 -13.05 4.20 -7.01
N ILE A 127 -12.36 3.09 -7.30
CA ILE A 127 -12.95 1.98 -8.08
C ILE A 127 -14.27 1.53 -7.46
N ARG A 128 -14.29 1.26 -6.15
CA ARG A 128 -15.50 0.84 -5.44
C ARG A 128 -16.61 1.90 -5.49
N ARG A 129 -16.30 3.15 -5.14
CA ARG A 129 -17.28 4.24 -5.08
C ARG A 129 -17.92 4.52 -6.44
N PHE A 130 -17.12 4.58 -7.51
CA PHE A 130 -17.66 4.78 -8.84
C PHE A 130 -18.48 3.58 -9.33
N HIS A 131 -18.06 2.35 -8.97
CA HIS A 131 -18.84 1.16 -9.28
C HIS A 131 -20.19 1.15 -8.54
N GLU A 132 -20.20 1.41 -7.23
CA GLU A 132 -21.41 1.50 -6.42
C GLU A 132 -22.37 2.58 -6.95
N ALA A 133 -21.85 3.76 -7.29
CA ALA A 133 -22.63 4.85 -7.87
C ALA A 133 -23.23 4.46 -9.23
N LYS A 134 -22.44 3.83 -10.10
CA LYS A 134 -22.92 3.32 -11.39
C LYS A 134 -24.06 2.30 -11.23
N VAL A 135 -23.91 1.34 -10.33
CA VAL A 135 -24.90 0.26 -10.10
C VAL A 135 -26.17 0.80 -9.44
N SER A 136 -26.05 1.75 -8.52
CA SER A 136 -27.20 2.38 -7.85
C SER A 136 -27.88 3.47 -8.67
N GLY A 137 -27.29 3.91 -9.79
CA GLY A 137 -27.78 5.04 -10.58
C GLY A 137 -27.58 6.39 -9.89
N ALA A 138 -26.63 6.50 -8.95
CA ALA A 138 -26.33 7.76 -8.28
C ALA A 138 -25.75 8.78 -9.27
N GLY A 139 -26.24 10.03 -9.20
CA GLY A 139 -25.81 11.11 -10.10
C GLY A 139 -24.48 11.78 -9.74
N ASN A 140 -23.95 11.53 -8.53
CA ASN A 140 -22.74 12.19 -8.02
C ASN A 140 -21.88 11.23 -7.19
N VAL A 141 -20.54 11.43 -7.27
CA VAL A 141 -19.55 10.79 -6.37
C VAL A 141 -18.66 11.86 -5.77
N ALA A 142 -18.64 11.94 -4.43
CA ALA A 142 -17.75 12.84 -3.70
C ALA A 142 -16.38 12.21 -3.52
N VAL A 143 -15.32 12.86 -4.01
CA VAL A 143 -13.91 12.54 -3.78
C VAL A 143 -13.40 13.34 -2.59
N TRP A 144 -12.68 12.71 -1.65
CA TRP A 144 -12.18 13.39 -0.46
C TRP A 144 -11.04 14.34 -0.79
N GLY A 145 -11.01 15.51 -0.14
CA GLY A 145 -10.01 16.55 -0.32
C GLY A 145 -10.32 17.51 -1.46
N THR A 146 -9.33 18.27 -1.87
CA THR A 146 -9.44 19.26 -2.97
C THR A 146 -9.25 18.65 -4.36
N GLY A 147 -8.72 17.44 -4.45
CA GLY A 147 -8.31 16.84 -5.72
C GLY A 147 -6.97 17.34 -6.28
N THR A 148 -6.35 18.34 -5.66
CA THR A 148 -5.10 18.93 -6.14
C THR A 148 -3.82 18.13 -5.81
N PRO A 149 -3.74 17.32 -4.72
CA PRO A 149 -2.55 16.54 -4.44
C PRO A 149 -2.16 15.63 -5.59
N ARG A 150 -0.85 15.47 -5.79
CA ARG A 150 -0.30 14.64 -6.86
C ARG A 150 0.25 13.33 -6.29
N ARG A 151 -0.04 12.23 -6.97
CA ARG A 151 0.38 10.87 -6.56
C ARG A 151 0.92 10.10 -7.76
N GLU A 152 1.92 9.32 -7.48
CA GLU A 152 2.46 8.30 -8.36
C GLU A 152 1.81 6.96 -8.02
N PHE A 153 1.47 6.18 -9.05
CA PHE A 153 0.84 4.86 -8.92
C PHE A 153 1.60 3.81 -9.72
N LEU A 154 1.82 2.64 -9.13
CA LEU A 154 2.49 1.51 -9.79
C LEU A 154 1.60 0.27 -9.73
N TYR A 155 1.44 -0.40 -10.87
CA TYR A 155 0.71 -1.66 -10.96
C TYR A 155 1.45 -2.76 -10.19
N VAL A 156 0.70 -3.60 -9.46
CA VAL A 156 1.29 -4.55 -8.50
C VAL A 156 2.16 -5.61 -9.14
N ASP A 157 1.85 -6.04 -10.38
CA ASP A 157 2.66 -7.03 -11.09
C ASP A 157 3.98 -6.42 -11.58
N ASP A 158 4.00 -5.13 -11.94
CA ASP A 158 5.24 -4.41 -12.23
C ASP A 158 6.14 -4.32 -10.98
N LEU A 159 5.54 -4.10 -9.79
CA LEU A 159 6.32 -4.20 -8.55
C LEU A 159 6.91 -5.60 -8.37
N ALA A 160 6.12 -6.65 -8.58
CA ALA A 160 6.59 -8.02 -8.43
C ALA A 160 7.76 -8.32 -9.37
N ASP A 161 7.67 -7.87 -10.61
CA ASP A 161 8.75 -8.00 -11.60
C ASP A 161 10.01 -7.22 -11.19
N ALA A 162 9.87 -5.95 -10.75
CA ALA A 162 10.97 -5.16 -10.21
C ALA A 162 11.67 -5.85 -9.03
N CYS A 163 10.88 -6.44 -8.13
CA CYS A 163 11.41 -7.16 -6.98
C CYS A 163 12.21 -8.40 -7.40
N ILE A 164 11.72 -9.17 -8.37
CA ILE A 164 12.44 -10.33 -8.93
C ILE A 164 13.74 -9.88 -9.61
N HIS A 165 13.68 -8.79 -10.39
CA HIS A 165 14.85 -8.20 -11.04
C HIS A 165 15.91 -7.81 -10.00
N LEU A 166 15.54 -7.03 -8.97
CA LEU A 166 16.47 -6.59 -7.93
C LEU A 166 17.00 -7.75 -7.07
N MET A 167 16.21 -8.77 -6.79
CA MET A 167 16.69 -9.95 -6.07
C MET A 167 17.78 -10.70 -6.83
N LYS A 168 17.78 -10.65 -8.17
CA LYS A 168 18.78 -11.30 -9.02
C LYS A 168 20.02 -10.44 -9.27
N THR A 169 19.84 -9.11 -9.34
CA THR A 169 20.87 -8.21 -9.90
C THR A 169 21.44 -7.20 -8.90
N TYR A 170 20.78 -6.97 -7.75
CA TYR A 170 21.16 -5.92 -6.82
C TYR A 170 21.60 -6.47 -5.47
N SER A 171 22.79 -6.08 -5.01
CA SER A 171 23.32 -6.40 -3.69
C SER A 171 24.12 -5.18 -3.16
N SER A 172 23.41 -4.20 -2.60
CA SER A 172 23.99 -3.00 -2.02
C SER A 172 23.22 -2.59 -0.76
N PRO A 173 23.84 -1.89 0.22
CA PRO A 173 23.14 -1.33 1.37
C PRO A 173 22.18 -0.19 1.00
N GLU A 174 22.34 0.40 -0.17
CA GLU A 174 21.57 1.56 -0.57
C GLU A 174 20.12 1.20 -0.88
N LEU A 175 19.20 2.03 -0.40
CA LEU A 175 17.78 1.93 -0.69
C LEU A 175 17.49 2.14 -2.19
N VAL A 176 16.50 1.44 -2.75
CA VAL A 176 16.06 1.60 -4.14
C VAL A 176 14.60 2.00 -4.19
N ASN A 177 14.31 3.16 -4.75
CA ASN A 177 12.95 3.59 -5.08
C ASN A 177 12.40 2.77 -6.25
N ILE A 178 11.16 2.26 -6.11
CA ILE A 178 10.43 1.55 -7.17
C ILE A 178 9.16 2.31 -7.49
N GLY A 179 9.10 2.86 -8.69
CA GLY A 179 7.98 3.67 -9.17
C GLY A 179 7.97 3.79 -10.69
N THR A 180 7.11 4.65 -11.18
CA THR A 180 7.00 4.99 -12.62
C THR A 180 7.78 6.24 -12.99
N GLY A 181 8.05 7.12 -12.01
CA GLY A 181 8.62 8.45 -12.24
C GLY A 181 7.61 9.48 -12.76
N GLU A 182 6.32 9.14 -12.75
CA GLU A 182 5.23 9.98 -13.22
C GLU A 182 4.15 10.13 -12.15
N ASP A 183 3.61 11.33 -11.98
CA ASP A 183 2.52 11.59 -11.05
C ASP A 183 1.33 12.28 -11.72
N ILE A 184 0.16 12.08 -11.14
CA ILE A 184 -1.12 12.63 -11.59
C ILE A 184 -1.84 13.27 -10.40
N THR A 185 -2.65 14.31 -10.62
CA THR A 185 -3.53 14.84 -9.57
C THR A 185 -4.62 13.85 -9.21
N ILE A 186 -5.11 13.91 -7.98
CA ILE A 186 -6.25 13.07 -7.56
C ILE A 186 -7.51 13.37 -8.38
N ALA A 187 -7.69 14.62 -8.83
CA ALA A 187 -8.80 15.00 -9.69
C ALA A 187 -8.72 14.31 -11.07
N GLU A 188 -7.59 14.41 -11.76
CA GLU A 188 -7.35 13.72 -13.04
C GLU A 188 -7.47 12.20 -12.89
N PHE A 189 -6.92 11.66 -11.79
CA PHE A 189 -7.01 10.24 -11.48
C PHE A 189 -8.46 9.79 -11.25
N ALA A 190 -9.28 10.58 -10.55
CA ALA A 190 -10.70 10.27 -10.34
C ALA A 190 -11.49 10.23 -11.66
N LEU A 191 -11.20 11.15 -12.59
CA LEU A 191 -11.78 11.13 -13.94
C LEU A 191 -11.40 9.87 -14.72
N MET A 192 -10.14 9.45 -14.63
CA MET A 192 -9.63 8.24 -15.28
C MET A 192 -10.32 6.97 -14.72
N VAL A 193 -10.46 6.87 -13.39
CA VAL A 193 -11.17 5.76 -12.75
C VAL A 193 -12.66 5.77 -13.12
N ALA A 194 -13.32 6.94 -13.13
CA ALA A 194 -14.71 7.07 -13.53
C ALA A 194 -14.94 6.58 -14.97
N ALA A 195 -14.04 6.96 -15.88
CA ALA A 195 -14.06 6.49 -17.28
C ALA A 195 -13.89 4.97 -17.37
N ALA A 196 -12.91 4.40 -16.67
CA ALA A 196 -12.64 2.97 -16.64
C ALA A 196 -13.83 2.15 -16.09
N VAL A 197 -14.51 2.66 -15.06
CA VAL A 197 -15.71 2.07 -14.49
C VAL A 197 -16.93 2.26 -15.39
N GLY A 198 -16.94 3.31 -16.23
CA GLY A 198 -18.09 3.74 -17.04
C GLY A 198 -19.14 4.49 -16.22
N PHE A 199 -18.74 5.23 -15.19
CA PHE A 199 -19.59 6.17 -14.47
C PHE A 199 -19.74 7.47 -15.28
N ARG A 200 -20.97 8.00 -15.36
CA ARG A 200 -21.29 9.18 -16.17
C ARG A 200 -21.90 10.34 -15.37
N GLY A 201 -21.91 10.23 -14.04
CA GLY A 201 -22.39 11.27 -13.15
C GLY A 201 -21.34 12.35 -12.88
N GLU A 202 -21.69 13.26 -11.98
CA GLU A 202 -20.83 14.34 -11.52
C GLU A 202 -19.76 13.84 -10.53
N ILE A 203 -18.59 14.46 -10.55
CA ILE A 203 -17.54 14.26 -9.54
C ILE A 203 -17.40 15.55 -8.75
N SER A 204 -17.67 15.49 -7.46
CA SER A 204 -17.48 16.61 -6.53
C SER A 204 -16.33 16.34 -5.56
N PHE A 205 -15.83 17.40 -4.90
CA PHE A 205 -14.70 17.31 -3.96
C PHE A 205 -15.14 17.72 -2.56
N ASP A 206 -14.95 16.82 -1.58
CA ASP A 206 -15.26 17.07 -0.18
C ASP A 206 -14.04 17.64 0.54
N THR A 207 -13.92 18.96 0.55
CA THR A 207 -12.81 19.69 1.17
C THR A 207 -12.84 19.67 2.70
N SER A 208 -13.86 19.10 3.34
CA SER A 208 -13.86 18.85 4.79
C SER A 208 -12.91 17.73 5.20
N ARG A 209 -12.46 16.93 4.23
CA ARG A 209 -11.49 15.84 4.41
C ARG A 209 -10.08 16.31 4.06
N PRO A 210 -9.06 15.81 4.79
CA PRO A 210 -7.68 16.24 4.56
C PRO A 210 -7.11 15.70 3.23
N ASP A 211 -6.29 16.51 2.58
CA ASP A 211 -5.55 16.15 1.36
C ASP A 211 -4.34 15.22 1.62
N GLY A 212 -3.76 15.29 2.81
CA GLY A 212 -2.46 14.66 3.11
C GLY A 212 -1.28 15.42 2.49
N THR A 213 -0.19 14.71 2.17
CA THR A 213 1.02 15.29 1.56
C THR A 213 0.71 15.86 0.16
N PRO A 214 1.14 17.09 -0.18
CA PRO A 214 0.80 17.74 -1.45
C PRO A 214 1.27 16.97 -2.70
N ARG A 215 2.50 16.41 -2.67
CA ARG A 215 3.08 15.63 -3.77
C ARG A 215 3.88 14.46 -3.24
N LYS A 216 3.80 13.32 -3.92
CA LYS A 216 4.65 12.14 -3.71
C LYS A 216 5.03 11.56 -5.06
N LEU A 217 6.21 11.91 -5.52
CA LEU A 217 6.84 11.38 -6.73
C LEU A 217 8.22 10.85 -6.35
N LEU A 218 8.54 9.62 -6.72
CA LEU A 218 9.85 9.03 -6.45
C LEU A 218 10.86 9.38 -7.56
N ASP A 219 12.10 9.64 -7.16
CA ASP A 219 13.21 9.59 -8.10
C ASP A 219 13.56 8.12 -8.37
N ILE A 220 13.36 7.69 -9.60
CA ILE A 220 13.60 6.31 -10.04
C ILE A 220 14.93 6.14 -10.79
N SER A 221 15.80 7.16 -10.79
CA SER A 221 17.05 7.17 -11.56
C SER A 221 17.96 5.99 -11.20
N ARG A 222 17.97 5.56 -9.93
CA ARG A 222 18.74 4.39 -9.49
C ARG A 222 18.20 3.11 -10.12
N LEU A 223 16.89 2.90 -10.05
CA LEU A 223 16.23 1.73 -10.63
C LEU A 223 16.41 1.67 -12.16
N ALA A 224 16.29 2.80 -12.83
CA ALA A 224 16.53 2.92 -14.28
C ALA A 224 17.97 2.53 -14.66
N ARG A 225 18.98 2.96 -13.88
CA ARG A 225 20.38 2.54 -14.08
C ARG A 225 20.61 1.04 -13.83
N LEU A 226 19.77 0.42 -13.02
CA LEU A 226 19.78 -1.04 -12.80
C LEU A 226 19.05 -1.80 -13.92
N GLY A 227 18.54 -1.10 -14.94
CA GLY A 227 17.96 -1.69 -16.15
C GLY A 227 16.48 -2.07 -16.03
N TRP A 228 15.73 -1.47 -15.08
CA TRP A 228 14.31 -1.76 -14.93
C TRP A 228 13.42 -0.52 -15.07
N HIS A 229 12.28 -0.68 -15.73
CA HIS A 229 11.22 0.32 -15.87
C HIS A 229 9.84 -0.34 -15.78
N ALA A 230 8.85 0.38 -15.26
CA ALA A 230 7.46 -0.06 -15.27
C ALA A 230 6.96 -0.26 -16.70
N GLN A 231 6.14 -1.29 -16.91
CA GLN A 231 5.63 -1.68 -18.24
C GLN A 231 4.14 -1.38 -18.41
N THR A 232 3.39 -1.26 -17.30
CA THR A 232 1.93 -1.10 -17.33
C THR A 232 1.57 0.37 -17.29
N ALA A 233 0.97 0.89 -18.35
CA ALA A 233 0.40 2.24 -18.37
C ALA A 233 -0.71 2.37 -17.32
N LEU A 234 -0.87 3.55 -16.71
CA LEU A 234 -1.82 3.76 -15.62
C LEU A 234 -3.26 3.44 -16.03
N GLU A 235 -3.68 3.85 -17.21
CA GLU A 235 -5.00 3.57 -17.78
C GLU A 235 -5.27 2.07 -17.90
N ASP A 236 -4.33 1.32 -18.45
CA ASP A 236 -4.45 -0.12 -18.63
C ASP A 236 -4.50 -0.85 -17.29
N GLY A 237 -3.63 -0.44 -16.36
CA GLY A 237 -3.59 -0.98 -15.01
C GLY A 237 -4.91 -0.77 -14.24
N ILE A 238 -5.55 0.41 -14.39
CA ILE A 238 -6.87 0.69 -13.79
C ILE A 238 -7.94 -0.24 -14.37
N GLN A 239 -7.93 -0.48 -15.69
CA GLN A 239 -8.86 -1.42 -16.34
C GLN A 239 -8.67 -2.85 -15.80
N LEU A 240 -7.40 -3.28 -15.62
CA LEU A 240 -7.07 -4.58 -15.04
C LEU A 240 -7.53 -4.68 -13.59
N ALA A 241 -7.28 -3.66 -12.77
CA ALA A 241 -7.71 -3.60 -11.38
C ALA A 241 -9.25 -3.63 -11.25
N TYR A 242 -9.97 -2.88 -12.11
CA TYR A 242 -11.42 -2.89 -12.12
C TYR A 242 -11.99 -4.24 -12.54
N ARG A 243 -11.42 -4.92 -13.54
CA ARG A 243 -11.82 -6.30 -13.91
C ARG A 243 -11.60 -7.27 -12.76
N ALA A 244 -10.49 -7.18 -12.06
CA ALA A 244 -10.21 -8.01 -10.88
C ALA A 244 -11.21 -7.74 -9.75
N TYR A 245 -11.55 -6.47 -9.49
CA TYR A 245 -12.59 -6.10 -8.54
C TYR A 245 -13.95 -6.73 -8.87
N LEU A 246 -14.37 -6.71 -10.14
CA LEU A 246 -15.63 -7.32 -10.58
C LEU A 246 -15.64 -8.85 -10.43
N ALA A 247 -14.50 -9.50 -10.57
CA ALA A 247 -14.36 -10.95 -10.43
C ALA A 247 -14.31 -11.39 -8.95
N ASP A 248 -14.00 -10.51 -8.01
CA ASP A 248 -13.91 -10.83 -6.57
C ASP A 248 -15.28 -10.75 -5.90
N SER A 249 -15.90 -11.92 -5.69
CA SER A 249 -17.21 -12.05 -5.03
C SER A 249 -17.22 -11.51 -3.58
N LYS A 250 -16.09 -11.44 -2.90
CA LYS A 250 -15.99 -10.87 -1.54
C LYS A 250 -16.42 -9.40 -1.51
N TRP A 251 -16.07 -8.63 -2.53
CA TRP A 251 -16.36 -7.21 -2.59
C TRP A 251 -17.67 -6.92 -3.32
N THR A 252 -17.97 -7.63 -4.39
CA THR A 252 -19.20 -7.45 -5.18
C THR A 252 -20.45 -7.98 -4.47
N ALA A 253 -20.33 -9.01 -3.63
CA ALA A 253 -21.43 -9.52 -2.81
C ALA A 253 -21.95 -8.51 -1.77
N LEU A 254 -21.16 -7.52 -1.37
CA LEU A 254 -21.59 -6.43 -0.48
C LEU A 254 -22.64 -5.51 -1.13
N LEU A 255 -22.76 -5.53 -2.46
CA LEU A 255 -23.71 -4.72 -3.22
C LEU A 255 -25.09 -5.37 -3.38
N VAL A 256 -25.26 -6.62 -2.95
CA VAL A 256 -26.59 -7.27 -2.95
C VAL A 256 -27.41 -6.71 -1.79
N PRO A 257 -28.54 -6.04 -2.03
CA PRO A 257 -29.41 -5.51 -0.98
C PRO A 257 -29.78 -6.61 0.03
N ASP A 258 -29.85 -6.27 1.33
CA ASP A 258 -30.10 -7.24 2.41
C ASP A 258 -31.38 -8.10 2.19
N LYS A 259 -32.35 -7.59 1.46
CA LYS A 259 -33.53 -8.32 1.08
C LYS A 259 -33.26 -9.56 0.20
N TRP A 260 -32.13 -9.59 -0.54
CA TRP A 260 -31.72 -10.72 -1.39
C TRP A 260 -30.69 -11.63 -0.70
N ARG A 261 -29.98 -11.15 0.35
CA ARG A 261 -29.02 -11.96 1.13
C ARG A 261 -29.71 -13.08 1.91
N LYS A 262 -30.96 -12.87 2.33
CA LYS A 262 -31.71 -13.87 3.12
C LYS A 262 -32.13 -15.10 2.31
N GLN A 263 -32.08 -15.03 0.98
CA GLN A 263 -32.45 -16.14 0.09
C GLN A 263 -31.27 -17.00 -0.36
N ALA A 264 -30.02 -16.56 -0.19
CA ALA A 264 -28.86 -17.17 -0.82
C ALA A 264 -28.02 -18.11 0.05
N HIS A 265 -28.24 -18.24 1.38
CA HIS A 265 -27.49 -19.18 2.22
C HIS A 265 -28.34 -19.87 3.29
N PRO A 266 -28.46 -21.22 3.27
CA PRO A 266 -28.81 -21.99 4.45
C PRO A 266 -27.61 -21.96 5.42
N ARG A 267 -27.93 -21.69 6.70
CA ARG A 267 -26.99 -21.50 7.81
C ARG A 267 -25.95 -22.63 7.91
N ILE A 268 -24.70 -22.34 7.59
CA ILE A 268 -23.56 -23.12 8.13
C ILE A 268 -23.23 -22.52 9.49
N ARG A 269 -23.70 -23.16 10.56
CA ARG A 269 -23.25 -22.89 11.93
C ARG A 269 -21.89 -23.54 12.12
N THR A 270 -20.80 -22.81 12.01
CA THR A 270 -19.51 -23.22 12.59
C THR A 270 -19.42 -22.71 14.02
N ARG A 271 -19.66 -23.56 14.99
CA ARG A 271 -19.20 -23.37 16.38
C ARG A 271 -17.69 -23.55 16.36
N VAL A 272 -16.95 -22.49 16.50
CA VAL A 272 -15.56 -22.55 16.93
C VAL A 272 -15.52 -22.01 18.36
N SER A 273 -15.39 -22.91 19.32
CA SER A 273 -15.06 -22.57 20.69
C SER A 273 -13.54 -22.46 20.81
N PRO A 274 -12.97 -21.35 21.28
CA PRO A 274 -11.56 -21.31 21.62
C PRO A 274 -11.37 -21.87 23.04
N SER A 275 -10.92 -23.10 23.17
CA SER A 275 -10.40 -23.63 24.43
C SER A 275 -8.88 -23.41 24.46
N TRP A 276 -8.43 -22.35 25.08
CA TRP A 276 -7.05 -22.21 25.52
C TRP A 276 -6.94 -22.70 26.96
N PRO A 277 -6.05 -23.64 27.29
CA PRO A 277 -5.83 -24.05 28.69
C PRO A 277 -5.11 -22.92 29.44
N ARG A 278 -5.69 -22.48 30.54
CA ARG A 278 -5.02 -21.64 31.54
C ARG A 278 -3.85 -22.44 32.14
N ARG A 279 -2.63 -21.96 31.95
CA ARG A 279 -1.51 -22.43 32.76
C ARG A 279 -1.73 -21.96 34.20
N SER A 280 -1.86 -22.91 35.11
CA SER A 280 -1.81 -22.69 36.55
C SER A 280 -0.41 -22.21 36.94
N ARG A 281 -0.38 -21.08 37.65
CA ARG A 281 0.78 -20.73 38.49
C ARG A 281 0.77 -21.70 39.65
N ASN A 282 1.81 -22.43 39.83
CA ASN A 282 2.30 -22.87 41.14
C ASN A 282 3.79 -23.19 40.97
N ASP A 283 4.51 -22.59 41.93
CA ASP A 283 5.90 -22.71 42.38
C ASP A 283 6.98 -22.06 41.53
#